data_4523bc9a5193b753cca37362c6f83389
#
_entry.id   4523bc9a5193b753cca37362c6f83389
#
_cell.length_a   1.000
_cell.length_b   1.000
_cell.length_c   1.000
_cell.angle_alpha   90.00
_cell.angle_beta   90.00
_cell.angle_gamma   90.00
#
_symmetry.space_group_name_H-M   'P 1'
#
loop_
_entity.id
_entity.type
_entity.pdbx_description
1 polymer ?
#
loop_
_entity_poly.entity_id
_entity_poly.type
_entity_poly.pdbx_seq_one_letter_code
_entity_poly.pdbx_strand_id
1 'polypeptide(L)'
;MEKTGSYIRRGVHLTALRTDKFKFGLLSLSFLLPLTAENASAVNLAARVINRCVDAITLREDMSLEELRAMGVTKPDIRVTADPAMLLQPGEDGAVESFLQSKGLDPDGAYALYVLRPWPGFEEKKQSFCDTVEAVRKAYGLTPVFFALEPERDTAPCRSVMDMLEGERFFISAPRDEKLIIG
;
A
#
# COMPACT_ATOMS: atom_id res chain seq x y z
N MET A 1 8.74 14.27 -23.99
CA MET A 1 9.36 12.96 -23.64
C MET A 1 9.66 13.01 -22.15
N GLU A 2 8.80 12.40 -21.35
CA GLU A 2 8.98 12.35 -19.90
C GLU A 2 10.09 11.35 -19.58
N LYS A 3 11.07 11.80 -18.83
CA LYS A 3 12.09 10.89 -18.27
C LYS A 3 11.70 10.56 -16.84
N THR A 4 11.11 9.38 -16.66
CA THR A 4 10.91 8.79 -15.35
C THR A 4 12.18 8.04 -14.95
N GLY A 5 12.88 8.51 -13.94
CA GLY A 5 14.02 7.80 -13.37
C GLY A 5 13.60 7.13 -12.06
N SER A 6 13.66 5.81 -12.01
CA SER A 6 13.49 5.04 -10.77
C SER A 6 14.85 4.55 -10.29
N TYR A 7 15.19 4.83 -9.05
CA TYR A 7 16.40 4.31 -8.40
C TYR A 7 16.02 3.43 -7.22
N ILE A 8 16.29 2.15 -7.34
CA ILE A 8 16.16 1.18 -6.23
C ILE A 8 17.57 0.83 -5.76
N ARG A 9 17.91 1.19 -4.54
CA ARG A 9 19.10 0.67 -3.87
C ARG A 9 18.80 0.44 -2.39
N ARG A 10 18.75 -0.84 -1.97
CA ARG A 10 18.70 -1.31 -0.58
C ARG A 10 17.65 -0.62 0.31
N GLY A 11 16.37 -0.73 -0.07
CA GLY A 11 15.27 -0.34 0.80
C GLY A 11 14.82 1.11 0.72
N VAL A 12 15.42 1.94 -0.16
CA VAL A 12 14.95 3.30 -0.45
C VAL A 12 14.38 3.34 -1.86
N HIS A 13 13.09 3.61 -1.98
CA HIS A 13 12.43 3.79 -3.28
C HIS A 13 12.21 5.28 -3.52
N LEU A 14 12.88 5.82 -4.53
CA LEU A 14 12.76 7.21 -4.96
C LEU A 14 12.09 7.24 -6.32
N THR A 15 10.89 7.78 -6.41
CA THR A 15 10.24 8.07 -7.69
C THR A 15 10.16 9.58 -7.87
N ALA A 16 10.89 10.11 -8.85
CA ALA A 16 10.85 11.53 -9.19
C ALA A 16 10.24 11.71 -10.58
N LEU A 17 9.20 12.52 -10.68
CA LEU A 17 8.60 13.00 -11.92
C LEU A 17 9.17 14.38 -12.23
N ARG A 18 9.88 14.51 -13.35
CA ARG A 18 10.34 15.81 -13.86
C ARG A 18 9.52 16.19 -15.09
N THR A 19 8.78 17.28 -15.01
CA THR A 19 8.15 17.90 -16.18
C THR A 19 8.92 19.13 -16.60
N ASP A 20 9.03 19.39 -17.90
CA ASP A 20 9.81 20.52 -18.46
C ASP A 20 9.21 21.91 -18.13
N LYS A 21 7.99 21.97 -17.61
CA LYS A 21 7.28 23.23 -17.31
C LYS A 21 7.18 23.56 -15.82
N PHE A 22 7.31 22.58 -14.93
CA PHE A 22 7.28 22.81 -13.49
C PHE A 22 8.35 21.93 -12.85
N LYS A 23 9.17 22.52 -11.98
CA LYS A 23 10.10 21.77 -11.12
C LYS A 23 9.34 21.03 -10.00
N PHE A 24 8.29 20.31 -10.39
CA PHE A 24 7.49 19.52 -9.47
C PHE A 24 8.08 18.11 -9.41
N GLY A 25 8.55 17.72 -8.25
CA GLY A 25 8.83 16.33 -7.95
C GLY A 25 7.77 15.78 -7.01
N LEU A 26 6.93 14.86 -7.47
CA LEU A 26 6.19 14.00 -6.55
C LEU A 26 7.17 12.94 -6.08
N LEU A 27 7.57 13.01 -4.82
CA LEU A 27 8.47 12.05 -4.21
C LEU A 27 7.65 11.09 -3.35
N SER A 28 7.53 9.85 -3.78
CA SER A 28 7.08 8.77 -2.91
C SER A 28 8.31 8.18 -2.22
N LEU A 29 8.43 8.42 -0.92
CA LEU A 29 9.54 7.94 -0.12
C LEU A 29 9.01 6.86 0.82
N SER A 30 9.42 5.61 0.57
CA SER A 30 9.14 4.50 1.47
C SER A 30 10.42 4.12 2.20
N PHE A 31 10.47 4.34 3.51
CA PHE A 31 11.57 3.88 4.36
C PHE A 31 11.23 2.50 4.90
N LEU A 32 12.02 1.50 4.50
CA LEU A 32 11.90 0.12 4.99
C LEU A 32 12.93 -0.21 6.07
N LEU A 33 13.88 0.68 6.34
CA LEU A 33 14.98 0.42 7.27
C LEU A 33 15.24 1.65 8.15
N PRO A 34 15.49 1.46 9.44
CA PRO A 34 15.92 2.53 10.31
C PRO A 34 17.23 3.15 9.83
N LEU A 35 17.45 4.43 10.12
CA LEU A 35 18.70 5.13 9.89
C LEU A 35 19.84 4.43 10.62
N THR A 36 20.62 3.61 9.91
CA THR A 36 21.77 2.89 10.45
C THR A 36 23.06 3.43 9.82
N ALA A 37 24.19 3.19 10.46
CA ALA A 37 25.50 3.56 9.91
C ALA A 37 25.76 2.94 8.53
N GLU A 38 25.21 1.76 8.26
CA GLU A 38 25.36 1.06 6.98
C GLU A 38 24.66 1.73 5.81
N ASN A 39 23.55 2.45 6.05
CA ASN A 39 22.80 3.16 5.01
C ASN A 39 23.00 4.69 5.02
N ALA A 40 23.82 5.21 5.92
CA ALA A 40 24.05 6.65 6.07
C ALA A 40 24.51 7.33 4.77
N SER A 41 25.33 6.68 3.95
CA SER A 41 25.77 7.24 2.67
C SER A 41 24.63 7.37 1.65
N ALA A 42 23.71 6.39 1.61
CA ALA A 42 22.54 6.42 0.73
C ALA A 42 21.52 7.48 1.20
N VAL A 43 21.32 7.60 2.52
CA VAL A 43 20.47 8.61 3.14
C VAL A 43 21.01 10.02 2.85
N ASN A 44 22.31 10.26 3.04
CA ASN A 44 22.95 11.53 2.73
C ASN A 44 22.87 11.89 1.24
N LEU A 45 22.96 10.90 0.35
CA LEU A 45 22.79 11.12 -1.10
C LEU A 45 21.34 11.50 -1.40
N ALA A 46 20.38 10.78 -0.83
CA ALA A 46 18.95 11.07 -1.00
C ALA A 46 18.61 12.49 -0.51
N ALA A 47 19.05 12.88 0.69
CA ALA A 47 18.83 14.20 1.23
C ALA A 47 19.43 15.31 0.34
N ARG A 48 20.65 15.10 -0.21
CA ARG A 48 21.27 16.05 -1.14
C ARG A 48 20.48 16.19 -2.44
N VAL A 49 20.00 15.07 -3.00
CA VAL A 49 19.18 15.08 -4.22
C VAL A 49 17.86 15.80 -3.97
N ILE A 50 17.19 15.50 -2.87
CA ILE A 50 15.94 16.14 -2.47
C ILE A 50 16.14 17.64 -2.32
N ASN A 51 17.13 18.07 -1.53
CA ASN A 51 17.42 19.48 -1.32
C ASN A 51 17.82 20.24 -2.61
N ARG A 52 18.34 19.55 -3.60
CA ARG A 52 18.78 20.18 -4.86
C ARG A 52 17.72 20.20 -5.94
N CYS A 53 16.85 19.19 -5.98
CA CYS A 53 16.00 18.92 -7.13
C CYS A 53 14.49 19.04 -6.82
N VAL A 54 14.09 19.12 -5.56
CA VAL A 54 12.68 19.14 -5.16
C VAL A 54 12.34 20.51 -4.60
N ASP A 55 11.25 21.10 -5.07
CA ASP A 55 10.77 22.40 -4.62
C ASP A 55 9.72 22.27 -3.51
N ALA A 56 8.85 21.26 -3.59
CA ALA A 56 7.80 21.00 -2.59
C ALA A 56 7.59 19.50 -2.35
N ILE A 57 7.23 19.15 -1.12
CA ILE A 57 6.90 17.78 -0.70
C ILE A 57 5.58 17.81 0.05
N THR A 58 4.66 16.90 -0.28
CA THR A 58 3.51 16.60 0.56
C THR A 58 3.69 15.24 1.22
N LEU A 59 3.37 15.17 2.50
CA LEU A 59 3.45 13.95 3.31
C LEU A 59 2.07 13.65 3.88
N ARG A 60 1.78 12.39 4.11
CA ARG A 60 0.50 11.98 4.69
C ARG A 60 0.53 11.90 6.23
N GLU A 61 1.71 12.02 6.85
CA GLU A 61 1.89 11.84 8.29
C GLU A 61 3.11 12.61 8.82
N ASP A 62 3.04 13.00 10.10
CA ASP A 62 4.09 13.77 10.76
C ASP A 62 5.38 12.98 10.97
N MET A 63 5.31 11.66 11.20
CA MET A 63 6.49 10.82 11.35
C MET A 63 7.43 10.92 10.14
N SER A 64 6.87 10.90 8.94
CA SER A 64 7.65 11.08 7.70
C SER A 64 8.31 12.45 7.61
N LEU A 65 7.70 13.50 8.17
CA LEU A 65 8.30 14.83 8.26
C LEU A 65 9.51 14.84 9.19
N GLU A 66 9.38 14.20 10.35
CA GLU A 66 10.48 14.08 11.32
C GLU A 66 11.66 13.30 10.72
N GLU A 67 11.39 12.21 10.02
CA GLU A 67 12.41 11.42 9.34
C GLU A 67 13.14 12.23 8.25
N LEU A 68 12.41 12.96 7.39
CA LEU A 68 13.02 13.81 6.38
C LEU A 68 13.91 14.89 6.99
N ARG A 69 13.47 15.49 8.09
CA ARG A 69 14.28 16.49 8.83
C ARG A 69 15.53 15.85 9.45
N ALA A 70 15.41 14.66 10.03
CA ALA A 70 16.52 13.91 10.58
C ALA A 70 17.55 13.53 9.50
N MET A 71 17.09 13.29 8.25
CA MET A 71 17.95 13.07 7.09
C MET A 71 18.67 14.35 6.61
N GLY A 72 18.34 15.53 7.11
CA GLY A 72 18.87 16.79 6.66
C GLY A 72 18.17 17.40 5.43
N VAL A 73 16.91 17.04 5.18
CA VAL A 73 16.07 17.67 4.16
C VAL A 73 15.51 18.97 4.72
N THR A 74 15.97 20.10 4.17
CA THR A 74 15.64 21.44 4.71
C THR A 74 15.15 22.43 3.66
N LYS A 75 15.44 22.20 2.37
CA LYS A 75 15.18 23.18 1.33
C LYS A 75 13.75 23.16 0.77
N PRO A 76 13.11 22.00 0.49
CA PRO A 76 11.75 21.97 -0.04
C PRO A 76 10.74 22.57 0.94
N ASP A 77 9.65 23.15 0.39
CA ASP A 77 8.43 23.41 1.19
C ASP A 77 7.78 22.04 1.50
N ILE A 78 7.78 21.67 2.78
CA ILE A 78 7.26 20.36 3.21
C ILE A 78 5.97 20.60 3.99
N ARG A 79 4.88 19.95 3.53
CA ARG A 79 3.56 20.02 4.17
C ARG A 79 3.04 18.63 4.46
N VAL A 80 2.49 18.46 5.66
CA VAL A 80 1.69 17.27 5.99
C VAL A 80 0.27 17.53 5.50
N THR A 81 -0.24 16.59 4.68
CA THR A 81 -1.56 16.66 4.05
C THR A 81 -2.25 15.30 4.19
N ALA A 82 -3.46 15.16 3.63
CA ALA A 82 -4.07 13.85 3.51
C ALA A 82 -3.37 12.99 2.44
N ASP A 83 -3.54 11.67 2.54
CA ASP A 83 -3.11 10.74 1.50
C ASP A 83 -3.88 11.06 0.19
N PRO A 84 -3.20 11.18 -0.96
CA PRO A 84 -3.87 11.41 -2.24
C PRO A 84 -4.92 10.35 -2.61
N ALA A 85 -4.82 9.15 -2.05
CA ALA A 85 -5.83 8.11 -2.23
C ALA A 85 -7.24 8.54 -1.78
N MET A 86 -7.33 9.51 -0.85
CA MET A 86 -8.61 10.08 -0.41
C MET A 86 -9.35 10.87 -1.50
N LEU A 87 -8.68 11.18 -2.61
CA LEU A 87 -9.28 11.86 -3.76
C LEU A 87 -9.84 10.88 -4.80
N LEU A 88 -9.56 9.59 -4.66
CA LEU A 88 -10.09 8.57 -5.54
C LEU A 88 -11.61 8.50 -5.37
N GLN A 89 -12.31 8.36 -6.49
CA GLN A 89 -13.74 8.16 -6.51
C GLN A 89 -14.03 6.68 -6.75
N PRO A 90 -15.06 6.12 -6.10
CA PRO A 90 -15.50 4.75 -6.36
C PRO A 90 -15.92 4.56 -7.81
N GLY A 91 -15.95 3.32 -8.25
CA GLY A 91 -16.58 2.94 -9.52
C GLY A 91 -18.08 3.15 -9.48
N GLU A 92 -18.71 3.06 -10.67
CA GLU A 92 -20.18 3.05 -10.75
C GLU A 92 -20.71 1.75 -10.10
N ASP A 93 -21.82 1.85 -9.36
CA ASP A 93 -22.39 0.74 -8.59
C ASP A 93 -22.59 -0.53 -9.45
N GLY A 94 -23.15 -0.39 -10.65
CA GLY A 94 -23.34 -1.53 -11.55
C GLY A 94 -22.04 -2.21 -12.04
N ALA A 95 -20.90 -1.48 -12.07
CA ALA A 95 -19.61 -2.06 -12.43
C ALA A 95 -19.03 -2.86 -11.25
N VAL A 96 -19.19 -2.34 -10.03
CA VAL A 96 -18.77 -3.02 -8.80
C VAL A 96 -19.59 -4.28 -8.59
N GLU A 97 -20.91 -4.22 -8.69
CA GLU A 97 -21.81 -5.37 -8.58
C GLU A 97 -21.45 -6.47 -9.60
N SER A 98 -21.26 -6.08 -10.87
CA SER A 98 -20.85 -7.02 -11.93
C SER A 98 -19.52 -7.68 -11.64
N PHE A 99 -18.56 -6.92 -11.07
CA PHE A 99 -17.27 -7.46 -10.66
C PHE A 99 -17.43 -8.48 -9.53
N LEU A 100 -18.17 -8.16 -8.47
CA LEU A 100 -18.42 -9.07 -7.35
C LEU A 100 -19.10 -10.36 -7.83
N GLN A 101 -20.15 -10.25 -8.63
CA GLN A 101 -20.85 -11.41 -9.22
C GLN A 101 -19.90 -12.27 -10.06
N SER A 102 -18.99 -11.65 -10.83
CA SER A 102 -17.98 -12.38 -11.61
C SER A 102 -17.01 -13.21 -10.75
N LYS A 103 -16.93 -12.89 -9.44
CA LYS A 103 -16.14 -13.60 -8.41
C LYS A 103 -16.97 -14.59 -7.60
N GLY A 104 -18.24 -14.71 -7.90
CA GLY A 104 -19.17 -15.58 -7.16
C GLY A 104 -19.66 -14.98 -5.85
N LEU A 105 -19.50 -13.66 -5.65
CA LEU A 105 -20.01 -12.95 -4.50
C LEU A 105 -21.39 -12.35 -4.81
N ASP A 106 -22.28 -12.43 -3.83
CA ASP A 106 -23.53 -11.71 -3.85
C ASP A 106 -23.28 -10.23 -3.49
N PRO A 107 -23.61 -9.24 -4.33
CA PRO A 107 -23.39 -7.82 -4.01
C PRO A 107 -24.07 -7.37 -2.71
N ASP A 108 -25.17 -8.01 -2.32
CA ASP A 108 -25.89 -7.74 -1.06
C ASP A 108 -25.39 -8.59 0.11
N GLY A 109 -24.36 -9.41 -0.11
CA GLY A 109 -23.82 -10.32 0.90
C GLY A 109 -23.07 -9.60 2.02
N ALA A 110 -23.05 -10.24 3.18
CA ALA A 110 -22.34 -9.74 4.37
C ALA A 110 -20.92 -10.36 4.42
N TYR A 111 -19.90 -9.55 4.22
CA TYR A 111 -18.51 -10.00 4.07
C TYR A 111 -17.56 -9.33 5.06
N ALA A 112 -16.49 -10.07 5.43
CA ALA A 112 -15.32 -9.54 6.11
C ALA A 112 -14.12 -9.62 5.15
N LEU A 113 -13.53 -8.48 4.81
CA LEU A 113 -12.39 -8.39 3.90
C LEU A 113 -11.07 -8.55 4.66
N TYR A 114 -10.23 -9.49 4.22
CA TYR A 114 -8.90 -9.74 4.76
C TYR A 114 -7.82 -9.47 3.73
N VAL A 115 -7.01 -8.44 3.98
CA VAL A 115 -5.85 -8.10 3.15
C VAL A 115 -4.60 -8.53 3.89
N LEU A 116 -3.94 -9.59 3.41
CA LEU A 116 -2.76 -10.16 4.04
C LEU A 116 -1.53 -9.90 3.17
N ARG A 117 -0.49 -9.41 3.81
CA ARG A 117 0.80 -9.13 3.18
C ARG A 117 1.91 -9.88 3.92
N PRO A 118 2.91 -10.44 3.23
CA PRO A 118 4.01 -11.11 3.90
C PRO A 118 4.89 -10.10 4.66
N TRP A 119 5.26 -10.46 5.88
CA TRP A 119 6.26 -9.74 6.69
C TRP A 119 7.08 -10.74 7.51
N PRO A 120 8.24 -10.35 8.05
CA PRO A 120 8.98 -11.21 8.98
C PRO A 120 8.08 -11.66 10.16
N GLY A 121 7.97 -12.96 10.39
CA GLY A 121 7.09 -13.53 11.42
C GLY A 121 5.65 -13.83 10.97
N PHE A 122 5.33 -13.71 9.66
CA PHE A 122 3.99 -14.05 9.16
C PHE A 122 3.63 -15.51 9.41
N GLU A 123 4.57 -16.44 9.16
CA GLU A 123 4.34 -17.88 9.31
C GLU A 123 3.95 -18.26 10.74
N GLU A 124 4.63 -17.67 11.74
CA GLU A 124 4.35 -17.91 13.16
C GLU A 124 2.98 -17.35 13.61
N LYS A 125 2.41 -16.43 12.83
CA LYS A 125 1.14 -15.78 13.13
C LYS A 125 -0.06 -16.33 12.36
N LYS A 126 0.16 -17.25 11.42
CA LYS A 126 -0.93 -17.81 10.59
C LYS A 126 -2.09 -18.35 11.40
N GLN A 127 -1.80 -19.12 12.46
CA GLN A 127 -2.86 -19.65 13.30
C GLN A 127 -3.69 -18.54 13.95
N SER A 128 -3.04 -17.49 14.45
CA SER A 128 -3.75 -16.34 15.03
C SER A 128 -4.66 -15.63 14.01
N PHE A 129 -4.28 -15.61 12.72
CA PHE A 129 -5.16 -15.11 11.66
C PHE A 129 -6.36 -16.01 11.44
N CYS A 130 -6.16 -17.33 11.39
CA CYS A 130 -7.27 -18.27 11.27
C CYS A 130 -8.24 -18.12 12.45
N ASP A 131 -7.73 -18.06 13.67
CA ASP A 131 -8.54 -17.86 14.88
C ASP A 131 -9.33 -16.55 14.83
N THR A 132 -8.72 -15.47 14.30
CA THR A 132 -9.38 -14.18 14.11
C THR A 132 -10.50 -14.27 13.08
N VAL A 133 -10.26 -14.91 11.93
CA VAL A 133 -11.27 -15.10 10.88
C VAL A 133 -12.46 -15.88 11.42
N GLU A 134 -12.22 -16.98 12.13
CA GLU A 134 -13.28 -17.80 12.72
C GLU A 134 -14.04 -17.07 13.83
N ALA A 135 -13.34 -16.27 14.63
CA ALA A 135 -13.99 -15.45 15.66
C ALA A 135 -14.93 -14.40 15.05
N VAL A 136 -14.49 -13.72 13.98
CA VAL A 136 -15.30 -12.74 13.25
C VAL A 136 -16.50 -13.43 12.58
N ARG A 137 -16.27 -14.54 11.90
CA ARG A 137 -17.35 -15.34 11.30
C ARG A 137 -18.41 -15.73 12.33
N LYS A 138 -17.99 -16.25 13.48
CA LYS A 138 -18.89 -16.67 14.55
C LYS A 138 -19.64 -15.52 15.21
N ALA A 139 -18.95 -14.39 15.42
CA ALA A 139 -19.54 -13.24 16.12
C ALA A 139 -20.52 -12.45 15.26
N TYR A 140 -20.26 -12.34 13.95
CA TYR A 140 -20.97 -11.42 13.06
C TYR A 140 -21.68 -12.09 11.89
N GLY A 141 -21.46 -13.39 11.66
CA GLY A 141 -22.03 -14.12 10.50
C GLY A 141 -21.47 -13.67 9.16
N LEU A 142 -20.27 -13.06 9.14
CA LEU A 142 -19.66 -12.53 7.93
C LEU A 142 -18.90 -13.62 7.17
N THR A 143 -19.07 -13.68 5.86
CA THR A 143 -18.31 -14.57 4.99
C THR A 143 -16.92 -13.98 4.71
N PRO A 144 -15.82 -14.73 4.96
CA PRO A 144 -14.48 -14.23 4.71
C PRO A 144 -14.17 -14.08 3.24
N VAL A 145 -13.64 -12.90 2.87
CA VAL A 145 -13.10 -12.61 1.54
C VAL A 145 -11.63 -12.21 1.69
N PHE A 146 -10.74 -13.00 1.11
CA PHE A 146 -9.32 -12.71 1.08
C PHE A 146 -8.98 -11.94 -0.19
N PHE A 147 -8.41 -10.76 -0.01
CA PHE A 147 -8.15 -9.85 -1.10
C PHE A 147 -6.65 -9.61 -1.28
N ALA A 148 -6.11 -10.02 -2.44
CA ALA A 148 -4.74 -9.77 -2.81
C ALA A 148 -4.64 -8.41 -3.50
N LEU A 149 -4.26 -7.36 -2.76
CA LEU A 149 -4.15 -5.99 -3.27
C LEU A 149 -2.99 -5.87 -4.27
N GLU A 150 -1.83 -6.46 -3.95
CA GLU A 150 -0.71 -6.68 -4.88
C GLU A 150 -0.63 -8.19 -5.20
N PRO A 151 -1.25 -8.67 -6.29
CA PRO A 151 -1.41 -10.10 -6.54
C PRO A 151 -0.12 -10.92 -6.48
N GLU A 152 0.99 -10.38 -6.96
CA GLU A 152 2.29 -11.06 -6.96
C GLU A 152 2.85 -11.30 -5.55
N ARG A 153 2.48 -10.46 -4.58
CA ARG A 153 2.97 -10.52 -3.19
C ARG A 153 1.96 -11.11 -2.24
N ASP A 154 0.69 -10.76 -2.41
CA ASP A 154 -0.35 -10.99 -1.41
C ASP A 154 -1.10 -12.31 -1.65
N THR A 155 -1.03 -12.90 -2.86
CA THR A 155 -1.73 -14.16 -3.17
C THR A 155 -1.27 -15.32 -2.28
N ALA A 156 0.02 -15.51 -2.13
CA ALA A 156 0.56 -16.63 -1.36
C ALA A 156 0.16 -16.57 0.13
N PRO A 157 0.34 -15.46 0.86
CA PRO A 157 -0.12 -15.35 2.25
C PRO A 157 -1.63 -15.52 2.38
N CYS A 158 -2.45 -14.92 1.50
CA CYS A 158 -3.90 -15.11 1.52
C CYS A 158 -4.28 -16.58 1.37
N ARG A 159 -3.75 -17.26 0.34
CA ARG A 159 -4.01 -18.68 0.09
C ARG A 159 -3.58 -19.55 1.27
N SER A 160 -2.40 -19.28 1.83
CA SER A 160 -1.88 -20.08 2.94
C SER A 160 -2.73 -20.05 4.21
N VAL A 161 -3.42 -18.92 4.48
CA VAL A 161 -4.39 -18.83 5.57
C VAL A 161 -5.72 -19.48 5.18
N MET A 162 -6.19 -19.23 3.95
CA MET A 162 -7.42 -19.84 3.44
C MET A 162 -7.40 -21.39 3.51
N ASP A 163 -6.26 -22.01 3.20
CA ASP A 163 -6.10 -23.46 3.19
C ASP A 163 -6.22 -24.09 4.59
N MET A 164 -6.06 -23.28 5.64
CA MET A 164 -6.22 -23.69 7.04
C MET A 164 -7.66 -23.52 7.57
N LEU A 165 -8.53 -22.84 6.82
CA LEU A 165 -9.91 -22.56 7.23
C LEU A 165 -10.86 -23.56 6.60
N GLU A 166 -11.97 -23.82 7.31
CA GLU A 166 -13.10 -24.59 6.80
C GLU A 166 -14.27 -23.68 6.40
N GLY A 167 -15.23 -24.25 5.66
CA GLY A 167 -16.43 -23.55 5.24
C GLY A 167 -16.23 -22.56 4.08
N GLU A 168 -17.28 -21.77 3.84
CA GLU A 168 -17.32 -20.85 2.71
C GLU A 168 -16.35 -19.69 2.91
N ARG A 169 -15.59 -19.39 1.87
CA ARG A 169 -14.63 -18.29 1.79
C ARG A 169 -14.28 -17.99 0.36
N PHE A 170 -13.98 -16.73 0.06
CA PHE A 170 -13.66 -16.29 -1.28
C PHE A 170 -12.25 -15.72 -1.37
N PHE A 171 -11.70 -15.77 -2.57
CA PHE A 171 -10.43 -15.14 -2.90
C PHE A 171 -10.61 -14.19 -4.08
N ILE A 172 -10.21 -12.95 -3.90
CA ILE A 172 -10.21 -11.93 -4.95
C ILE A 172 -8.77 -11.44 -5.16
N SER A 173 -8.35 -11.43 -6.41
CA SER A 173 -7.16 -10.69 -6.83
C SER A 173 -7.60 -9.30 -7.27
N ALA A 174 -6.94 -8.26 -6.80
CA ALA A 174 -7.28 -6.88 -7.13
C ALA A 174 -7.40 -6.69 -8.65
N PRO A 175 -8.47 -6.05 -9.12
CA PRO A 175 -8.57 -5.64 -10.51
C PRO A 175 -7.52 -4.57 -10.83
N ARG A 176 -7.24 -4.35 -12.12
CA ARG A 176 -6.35 -3.27 -12.56
C ARG A 176 -6.99 -1.88 -12.43
N ASP A 177 -8.31 -1.83 -12.41
CA ASP A 177 -9.06 -0.59 -12.23
C ASP A 177 -9.23 -0.33 -10.73
N GLU A 178 -8.55 0.69 -10.22
CA GLU A 178 -8.58 1.10 -8.82
C GLU A 178 -9.98 1.52 -8.35
N LYS A 179 -10.84 1.98 -9.26
CA LYS A 179 -12.21 2.38 -8.93
C LYS A 179 -13.06 1.20 -8.47
N LEU A 180 -12.77 -0.01 -9.00
CA LEU A 180 -13.43 -1.24 -8.56
C LEU A 180 -12.92 -1.74 -7.21
N ILE A 181 -11.79 -1.20 -6.72
CA ILE A 181 -11.25 -1.55 -5.40
C ILE A 181 -11.91 -0.71 -4.30
N ILE A 182 -12.36 0.49 -4.64
CA ILE A 182 -12.88 1.48 -3.69
C ILE A 182 -14.41 1.43 -3.61
N GLY A 183 -15.07 1.05 -4.70
CA GLY A 183 -16.54 0.87 -4.75
C GLY A 183 -16.97 -0.36 -4.01
#